data_6b833d2fd4540c2beb8e03539b4bce6d
#
_entry.id   6b833d2fd4540c2beb8e03539b4bce6d
#
_cell.length_a   1.000
_cell.length_b   1.000
_cell.length_c   1.000
_cell.angle_alpha   90.00
_cell.angle_beta   90.00
_cell.angle_gamma   90.00
#
_symmetry.space_group_name_H-M   'P 1'
#
loop_
_entity.id
_entity.type
_entity.pdbx_description
1 polymer ?
#
loop_
_entity_poly.entity_id
_entity_poly.type
_entity_poly.pdbx_seq_one_letter_code
_entity_poly.pdbx_strand_id
1 'polypeptide(L)'
;MRIAVLLTTFNRKEKTLTCLRSLYKQILPDEISIDVYLTDDNSSDGTADAIKLNFPRIHLLHGNGNYYWAGGMRNSWRNALRGSYDFYLLLNDDTTLNPDAITRLLAYKSEGFDEHAVICIGNTCNEDGKITYGGKKLNSSLSVKSKFIYSSTSFTECDMGNANIMLIPQYVVKTIGILSNKFTHGIADYDYTLKARKAGIKVISAPGFLGICKHDHGNNWKGSKTKLKERLTFLRSPKGLAYGEYLSFTWNHFPVSYPAEFTKLWLKTLFPVLWDTFKR
;
A
#
# COMPACT_ATOMS: atom_id res chain seq x y z
N MET A 1 17.57 -17.27 1.15
CA MET A 1 16.60 -16.29 1.69
C MET A 1 15.29 -16.44 0.96
N ARG A 2 14.15 -16.51 1.69
CA ARG A 2 12.81 -16.72 1.10
C ARG A 2 11.93 -15.50 1.30
N ILE A 3 11.27 -15.04 0.24
CA ILE A 3 10.37 -13.88 0.27
C ILE A 3 8.96 -14.32 -0.14
N ALA A 4 7.96 -14.08 0.71
CA ALA A 4 6.57 -14.19 0.31
C ALA A 4 6.10 -12.88 -0.32
N VAL A 5 5.73 -12.91 -1.59
CA VAL A 5 5.15 -11.76 -2.30
C VAL A 5 3.63 -11.83 -2.17
N LEU A 6 3.04 -10.76 -1.65
CA LEU A 6 1.64 -10.68 -1.29
C LEU A 6 0.92 -9.70 -2.21
N LEU A 7 -0.11 -10.17 -2.91
CA LEU A 7 -0.93 -9.36 -3.81
C LEU A 7 -2.42 -9.56 -3.53
N THR A 8 -3.20 -8.60 -3.98
CA THR A 8 -4.65 -8.73 -4.13
C THR A 8 -5.09 -8.06 -5.41
N THR A 9 -6.09 -8.64 -6.08
CA THR A 9 -6.64 -8.10 -7.33
C THR A 9 -8.17 -8.17 -7.34
N PHE A 10 -8.80 -7.29 -8.13
CA PHE A 10 -10.23 -7.30 -8.40
C PHE A 10 -10.54 -6.62 -9.74
N ASN A 11 -10.97 -7.42 -10.74
CA ASN A 11 -11.32 -6.93 -12.09
C ASN A 11 -10.21 -6.08 -12.75
N ARG A 12 -8.96 -6.61 -12.74
CA ARG A 12 -7.78 -5.92 -13.26
C ARG A 12 -6.85 -6.86 -14.04
N LYS A 13 -7.42 -7.78 -14.84
CA LYS A 13 -6.70 -8.84 -15.53
C LYS A 13 -5.38 -8.38 -16.15
N GLU A 14 -5.39 -7.42 -17.07
CA GLU A 14 -4.19 -7.01 -17.81
C GLU A 14 -3.13 -6.36 -16.90
N LYS A 15 -3.55 -5.55 -15.92
CA LYS A 15 -2.63 -4.93 -14.95
C LYS A 15 -1.97 -6.01 -14.09
N THR A 16 -2.75 -6.93 -13.55
CA THR A 16 -2.27 -8.04 -12.74
C THR A 16 -1.27 -8.92 -13.49
N LEU A 17 -1.58 -9.30 -14.75
CA LEU A 17 -0.66 -10.09 -15.56
C LEU A 17 0.63 -9.32 -15.86
N THR A 18 0.57 -8.02 -16.10
CA THR A 18 1.76 -7.17 -16.34
C THR A 18 2.61 -7.06 -15.08
N CYS A 19 2.01 -6.84 -13.92
CA CYS A 19 2.69 -6.86 -12.63
C CYS A 19 3.41 -8.20 -12.39
N LEU A 20 2.72 -9.31 -12.56
CA LEU A 20 3.29 -10.65 -12.37
C LEU A 20 4.42 -10.94 -13.36
N ARG A 21 4.30 -10.55 -14.63
CA ARG A 21 5.41 -10.68 -15.61
C ARG A 21 6.64 -9.90 -15.15
N SER A 22 6.49 -8.70 -14.61
CA SER A 22 7.62 -7.90 -14.11
C SER A 22 8.22 -8.51 -12.85
N LEU A 23 7.40 -9.11 -11.98
CA LEU A 23 7.85 -9.81 -10.79
C LEU A 23 8.67 -11.06 -11.13
N TYR A 24 8.23 -11.88 -12.09
CA TYR A 24 8.97 -13.08 -12.50
C TYR A 24 10.20 -12.78 -13.39
N LYS A 25 10.37 -11.54 -13.82
CA LYS A 25 11.57 -11.03 -14.51
C LYS A 25 12.59 -10.38 -13.59
N GLN A 26 12.40 -10.45 -12.27
CA GLN A 26 13.37 -9.91 -11.33
C GLN A 26 14.71 -10.62 -11.45
N ILE A 27 15.79 -9.84 -11.46
CA ILE A 27 17.17 -10.34 -11.40
C ILE A 27 17.49 -10.59 -9.92
N LEU A 28 17.43 -11.86 -9.52
CA LEU A 28 17.67 -12.29 -8.15
C LEU A 28 18.94 -13.13 -8.08
N PRO A 29 19.77 -12.96 -7.03
CA PRO A 29 20.80 -13.93 -6.69
C PRO A 29 20.21 -15.33 -6.43
N ASP A 30 20.98 -16.39 -6.71
CA ASP A 30 20.53 -17.80 -6.62
C ASP A 30 20.03 -18.18 -5.22
N GLU A 31 20.55 -17.54 -4.18
CA GLU A 31 20.14 -17.75 -2.79
C GLU A 31 18.80 -17.11 -2.43
N ILE A 32 18.17 -16.34 -3.33
CA ILE A 32 16.89 -15.69 -3.11
C ILE A 32 15.78 -16.40 -3.88
N SER A 33 14.77 -16.87 -3.18
CA SER A 33 13.55 -17.42 -3.79
C SER A 33 12.32 -16.63 -3.40
N ILE A 34 11.35 -16.57 -4.31
CA ILE A 34 10.06 -15.91 -4.11
C ILE A 34 8.91 -16.91 -4.23
N ASP A 35 7.98 -16.85 -3.30
CA ASP A 35 6.67 -17.52 -3.39
C ASP A 35 5.58 -16.45 -3.43
N VAL A 36 4.61 -16.60 -4.36
CA VAL A 36 3.59 -15.57 -4.60
C VAL A 36 2.25 -16.04 -4.05
N TYR A 37 1.64 -15.23 -3.18
CA TYR A 37 0.29 -15.39 -2.65
C TYR A 37 -0.58 -14.26 -3.18
N LEU A 38 -1.55 -14.59 -4.02
CA LEU A 38 -2.43 -13.62 -4.64
C LEU A 38 -3.89 -13.92 -4.31
N THR A 39 -4.58 -12.97 -3.69
CA THR A 39 -6.03 -13.04 -3.48
C THR A 39 -6.74 -12.37 -4.64
N ASP A 40 -7.49 -13.15 -5.42
CA ASP A 40 -8.48 -12.64 -6.36
C ASP A 40 -9.80 -12.44 -5.62
N ASP A 41 -10.22 -11.18 -5.44
CA ASP A 41 -11.42 -10.83 -4.67
C ASP A 41 -12.70 -11.01 -5.49
N ASN A 42 -12.85 -12.21 -6.07
CA ASN A 42 -14.01 -12.59 -6.88
C ASN A 42 -14.15 -11.78 -8.19
N SER A 43 -13.07 -11.70 -8.97
CA SER A 43 -13.08 -11.04 -10.28
C SER A 43 -13.99 -11.76 -11.28
N SER A 44 -14.71 -10.98 -12.09
CA SER A 44 -15.61 -11.46 -13.15
C SER A 44 -15.04 -11.31 -14.56
N ASP A 45 -13.85 -10.69 -14.71
CA ASP A 45 -13.20 -10.40 -15.99
C ASP A 45 -12.26 -11.50 -16.49
N GLY A 46 -12.28 -12.68 -15.84
CA GLY A 46 -11.39 -13.80 -16.16
C GLY A 46 -9.97 -13.66 -15.61
N THR A 47 -9.73 -12.77 -14.63
CA THR A 47 -8.43 -12.57 -13.97
C THR A 47 -7.92 -13.89 -13.37
N ALA A 48 -8.73 -14.61 -12.60
CA ALA A 48 -8.32 -15.84 -11.92
C ALA A 48 -7.85 -16.93 -12.90
N ASP A 49 -8.60 -17.14 -14.00
CA ASP A 49 -8.28 -18.16 -15.01
C ASP A 49 -6.99 -17.78 -15.77
N ALA A 50 -6.83 -16.50 -16.08
CA ALA A 50 -5.63 -16.02 -16.74
C ALA A 50 -4.38 -16.18 -15.84
N ILE A 51 -4.50 -15.97 -14.53
CA ILE A 51 -3.40 -16.21 -13.57
C ILE A 51 -3.05 -17.71 -13.54
N LYS A 52 -4.04 -18.59 -13.39
CA LYS A 52 -3.81 -20.05 -13.36
C LYS A 52 -3.09 -20.55 -14.61
N LEU A 53 -3.51 -20.03 -15.77
CA LEU A 53 -2.93 -20.41 -17.06
C LEU A 53 -1.48 -19.94 -17.23
N ASN A 54 -1.18 -18.68 -16.88
CA ASN A 54 0.13 -18.07 -17.16
C ASN A 54 1.13 -18.25 -16.01
N PHE A 55 0.65 -18.45 -14.76
CA PHE A 55 1.47 -18.50 -13.55
C PHE A 55 1.03 -19.63 -12.62
N PRO A 56 1.14 -20.92 -13.02
CA PRO A 56 0.58 -22.07 -12.29
C PRO A 56 1.21 -22.31 -10.91
N ARG A 57 2.34 -21.66 -10.59
CA ARG A 57 3.01 -21.77 -9.28
C ARG A 57 2.52 -20.75 -8.26
N ILE A 58 1.63 -19.83 -8.62
CA ILE A 58 1.08 -18.84 -7.69
C ILE A 58 0.08 -19.53 -6.76
N HIS A 59 0.19 -19.25 -5.46
CA HIS A 59 -0.86 -19.57 -4.48
C HIS A 59 -2.05 -18.62 -4.71
N LEU A 60 -2.93 -18.99 -5.65
CA LEU A 60 -4.13 -18.22 -5.96
C LEU A 60 -5.21 -18.49 -4.91
N LEU A 61 -5.63 -17.44 -4.21
CA LEU A 61 -6.64 -17.45 -3.15
C LEU A 61 -7.90 -16.74 -3.63
N HIS A 62 -9.05 -17.19 -3.16
CA HIS A 62 -10.33 -16.60 -3.53
C HIS A 62 -10.88 -15.72 -2.41
N GLY A 63 -11.30 -14.52 -2.77
CA GLY A 63 -12.07 -13.61 -1.93
C GLY A 63 -13.58 -13.75 -2.17
N ASN A 64 -14.35 -12.89 -1.52
CA ASN A 64 -15.82 -12.87 -1.61
C ASN A 64 -16.39 -11.64 -2.34
N GLY A 65 -15.52 -10.82 -2.96
CA GLY A 65 -15.88 -9.58 -3.66
C GLY A 65 -15.96 -8.35 -2.75
N ASN A 66 -15.70 -8.50 -1.44
CA ASN A 66 -15.80 -7.44 -0.44
C ASN A 66 -14.55 -7.31 0.44
N TYR A 67 -13.45 -7.95 0.07
CA TYR A 67 -12.21 -7.84 0.83
C TYR A 67 -11.53 -6.48 0.61
N TYR A 68 -11.72 -5.87 -0.54
CA TYR A 68 -11.00 -4.69 -0.96
C TYR A 68 -9.47 -4.92 -0.85
N TRP A 69 -8.68 -3.84 -0.92
CA TRP A 69 -7.23 -3.98 -0.90
C TRP A 69 -6.69 -4.59 0.40
N ALA A 70 -7.04 -3.99 1.55
CA ALA A 70 -6.46 -4.42 2.81
C ALA A 70 -6.96 -5.80 3.26
N GLY A 71 -8.21 -6.15 2.97
CA GLY A 71 -8.77 -7.47 3.27
C GLY A 71 -8.14 -8.56 2.42
N GLY A 72 -8.00 -8.34 1.10
CA GLY A 72 -7.36 -9.27 0.19
C GLY A 72 -5.87 -9.45 0.52
N MET A 73 -5.16 -8.34 0.83
CA MET A 73 -3.76 -8.37 1.25
C MET A 73 -3.59 -9.19 2.55
N ARG A 74 -4.47 -8.99 3.56
CA ARG A 74 -4.48 -9.81 4.77
C ARG A 74 -4.74 -11.29 4.50
N ASN A 75 -5.62 -11.62 3.55
CA ASN A 75 -5.89 -13.00 3.18
C ASN A 75 -4.64 -13.66 2.58
N SER A 76 -3.95 -12.99 1.67
CA SER A 76 -2.66 -13.44 1.12
C SER A 76 -1.62 -13.61 2.21
N TRP A 77 -1.53 -12.65 3.13
CA TRP A 77 -0.55 -12.69 4.22
C TRP A 77 -0.80 -13.82 5.20
N ARG A 78 -2.05 -14.03 5.64
CA ARG A 78 -2.41 -15.15 6.55
C ARG A 78 -2.06 -16.51 5.95
N ASN A 79 -2.22 -16.67 4.64
CA ASN A 79 -1.84 -17.91 3.98
C ASN A 79 -0.31 -18.07 3.90
N ALA A 80 0.42 -16.99 3.61
CA ALA A 80 1.88 -16.99 3.61
C ALA A 80 2.48 -17.27 5.00
N LEU A 81 1.82 -16.86 6.09
CA LEU A 81 2.26 -17.15 7.47
C LEU A 81 2.29 -18.64 7.83
N ARG A 82 1.68 -19.51 7.01
CA ARG A 82 1.77 -20.97 7.20
C ARG A 82 3.12 -21.55 6.72
N GLY A 83 3.86 -20.78 5.93
CA GLY A 83 5.23 -21.10 5.51
C GLY A 83 6.27 -20.35 6.35
N SER A 84 7.56 -20.62 6.06
CA SER A 84 8.69 -19.92 6.69
C SER A 84 9.32 -18.99 5.67
N TYR A 85 9.24 -17.69 5.92
CA TYR A 85 9.78 -16.63 5.08
C TYR A 85 10.61 -15.67 5.90
N ASP A 86 11.71 -15.20 5.32
CA ASP A 86 12.55 -14.17 5.93
C ASP A 86 11.92 -12.78 5.78
N PHE A 87 11.21 -12.59 4.65
CA PHE A 87 10.56 -11.33 4.29
C PHE A 87 9.18 -11.54 3.69
N TYR A 88 8.36 -10.50 3.82
CA TYR A 88 7.07 -10.33 3.14
C TYR A 88 7.15 -9.08 2.27
N LEU A 89 6.88 -9.22 0.97
CA LEU A 89 6.79 -8.11 0.02
C LEU A 89 5.33 -7.85 -0.32
N LEU A 90 4.77 -6.75 0.17
CA LEU A 90 3.48 -6.27 -0.29
C LEU A 90 3.69 -5.60 -1.65
N LEU A 91 2.92 -6.03 -2.63
CA LEU A 91 3.00 -5.53 -4.01
C LEU A 91 1.60 -5.29 -4.55
N ASN A 92 1.35 -4.08 -5.09
CA ASN A 92 0.08 -3.80 -5.77
C ASN A 92 0.04 -4.43 -7.15
N ASP A 93 -1.13 -4.93 -7.53
CA ASP A 93 -1.41 -5.63 -8.79
C ASP A 93 -1.31 -4.75 -10.05
N ASP A 94 -1.16 -3.44 -9.89
CA ASP A 94 -1.01 -2.44 -10.94
C ASP A 94 0.39 -1.79 -10.96
N THR A 95 1.34 -2.35 -10.25
CA THR A 95 2.74 -1.88 -10.20
C THR A 95 3.61 -2.74 -11.12
N THR A 96 4.28 -2.11 -12.07
CA THR A 96 5.28 -2.77 -12.93
C THR A 96 6.66 -2.52 -12.32
N LEU A 97 7.31 -3.57 -11.83
CA LEU A 97 8.62 -3.49 -11.19
C LEU A 97 9.75 -3.31 -12.20
N ASN A 98 10.78 -2.54 -11.82
CA ASN A 98 12.06 -2.55 -12.51
C ASN A 98 12.76 -3.90 -12.29
N PRO A 99 13.62 -4.38 -13.21
CA PRO A 99 14.23 -5.72 -13.12
C PRO A 99 15.07 -5.96 -11.85
N ASP A 100 15.59 -4.92 -11.22
CA ASP A 100 16.44 -4.92 -10.03
C ASP A 100 15.71 -4.48 -8.75
N ALA A 101 14.38 -4.36 -8.78
CA ALA A 101 13.63 -3.75 -7.68
C ALA A 101 13.80 -4.47 -6.35
N ILE A 102 13.73 -5.81 -6.34
CA ILE A 102 13.85 -6.58 -5.09
C ILE A 102 15.27 -6.53 -4.53
N THR A 103 16.29 -6.63 -5.37
CA THR A 103 17.69 -6.54 -4.94
C THR A 103 18.01 -5.15 -4.37
N ARG A 104 17.48 -4.09 -4.99
CA ARG A 104 17.61 -2.70 -4.47
C ARG A 104 16.86 -2.49 -3.17
N LEU A 105 15.69 -3.10 -2.99
CA LEU A 105 15.00 -3.07 -1.68
C LEU A 105 15.87 -3.71 -0.59
N LEU A 106 16.54 -4.83 -0.87
CA LEU A 106 17.35 -5.57 0.09
C LEU A 106 18.70 -4.90 0.37
N ALA A 107 19.17 -3.98 -0.49
CA ALA A 107 20.47 -3.33 -0.36
C ALA A 107 20.63 -2.49 0.92
N TYR A 108 19.53 -2.14 1.63
CA TYR A 108 19.64 -1.43 2.91
C TYR A 108 20.45 -2.17 3.97
N LYS A 109 20.56 -3.50 3.85
CA LYS A 109 21.36 -4.34 4.75
C LYS A 109 22.84 -3.98 4.75
N SER A 110 23.38 -3.58 3.60
CA SER A 110 24.76 -3.11 3.44
C SER A 110 24.97 -1.65 3.81
N GLU A 111 23.90 -0.89 4.07
CA GLU A 111 23.96 0.54 4.39
C GLU A 111 23.90 0.83 5.91
N GLY A 112 24.14 -0.19 6.74
CA GLY A 112 24.21 -0.05 8.20
C GLY A 112 22.85 0.03 8.91
N PHE A 113 21.75 -0.29 8.23
CA PHE A 113 20.46 -0.47 8.87
C PHE A 113 20.35 -1.87 9.50
N ASP A 114 19.60 -1.96 10.61
CA ASP A 114 19.26 -3.26 11.20
C ASP A 114 18.39 -4.06 10.20
N GLU A 115 18.94 -5.18 9.72
CA GLU A 115 18.28 -6.00 8.71
C GLU A 115 16.94 -6.60 9.16
N HIS A 116 16.72 -6.70 10.47
CA HIS A 116 15.53 -7.31 11.06
C HIS A 116 14.46 -6.28 11.44
N ALA A 117 14.86 -5.06 11.77
CA ALA A 117 13.98 -4.04 12.34
C ALA A 117 13.74 -2.84 11.41
N VAL A 118 13.66 -3.07 10.08
CA VAL A 118 13.44 -2.02 9.08
C VAL A 118 12.36 -2.43 8.08
N ILE A 119 11.35 -1.59 7.89
CA ILE A 119 10.44 -1.68 6.74
C ILE A 119 11.01 -0.83 5.60
N CYS A 120 11.23 -1.44 4.43
CA CYS A 120 11.74 -0.74 3.26
C CYS A 120 10.63 -0.49 2.23
N ILE A 121 10.43 0.78 1.85
CA ILE A 121 9.42 1.23 0.89
C ILE A 121 10.10 1.50 -0.46
N GLY A 122 9.58 0.91 -1.53
CA GLY A 122 9.95 1.23 -2.90
C GLY A 122 9.11 2.41 -3.43
N ASN A 123 9.80 3.41 -4.01
CA ASN A 123 9.12 4.50 -4.69
C ASN A 123 8.70 4.09 -6.10
N THR A 124 7.53 4.55 -6.55
CA THR A 124 7.07 4.41 -7.92
C THR A 124 6.86 5.77 -8.58
N CYS A 125 6.94 5.79 -9.91
CA CYS A 125 6.61 6.98 -10.70
C CYS A 125 5.55 6.66 -11.76
N ASN A 126 5.01 7.72 -12.38
CA ASN A 126 4.25 7.60 -13.61
C ASN A 126 5.19 7.60 -14.84
N GLU A 127 4.62 7.56 -16.04
CA GLU A 127 5.36 7.58 -17.32
C GLU A 127 6.17 8.89 -17.50
N ASP A 128 5.76 9.99 -16.87
CA ASP A 128 6.47 11.28 -16.90
C ASP A 128 7.61 11.38 -15.86
N GLY A 129 7.90 10.30 -15.10
CA GLY A 129 8.91 10.29 -14.06
C GLY A 129 8.51 11.03 -12.77
N LYS A 130 7.24 11.37 -12.59
CA LYS A 130 6.74 11.98 -11.35
C LYS A 130 6.39 10.91 -10.33
N ILE A 131 6.81 11.12 -9.07
CA ILE A 131 6.51 10.21 -7.96
C ILE A 131 5.00 10.03 -7.79
N THR A 132 4.56 8.78 -7.68
CA THR A 132 3.15 8.44 -7.49
C THR A 132 2.89 7.84 -6.11
N TYR A 133 3.73 6.90 -5.67
CA TYR A 133 3.67 6.25 -4.37
C TYR A 133 5.08 6.08 -3.81
N GLY A 134 5.18 5.96 -2.48
CA GLY A 134 6.47 5.81 -1.82
C GLY A 134 6.46 6.19 -0.36
N GLY A 135 7.66 6.44 0.19
CA GLY A 135 7.85 6.92 1.55
C GLY A 135 7.38 8.36 1.73
N LYS A 136 6.85 8.67 2.91
CA LYS A 136 6.37 10.02 3.26
C LYS A 136 6.90 10.48 4.60
N LYS A 137 7.19 11.76 4.69
CA LYS A 137 7.53 12.46 5.93
C LYS A 137 6.33 13.28 6.39
N LEU A 138 5.97 13.16 7.67
CA LEU A 138 4.95 13.99 8.29
C LEU A 138 5.44 15.45 8.39
N ASN A 139 4.56 16.40 8.14
CA ASN A 139 4.88 17.82 8.34
C ASN A 139 4.97 18.15 9.84
N SER A 140 4.27 17.39 10.68
CA SER A 140 4.27 17.50 12.13
C SER A 140 3.79 16.18 12.74
N SER A 141 4.26 15.82 13.92
CA SER A 141 3.77 14.66 14.69
C SER A 141 2.30 14.78 15.12
N LEU A 142 1.73 15.97 15.04
CA LEU A 142 0.34 16.26 15.43
C LEU A 142 -0.63 16.24 14.24
N SER A 143 -0.15 16.05 13.00
CA SER A 143 -0.98 16.20 11.80
C SER A 143 -0.79 15.04 10.82
N VAL A 144 -1.89 14.61 10.21
CA VAL A 144 -1.90 13.63 9.11
C VAL A 144 -1.25 14.14 7.81
N LYS A 145 -0.96 15.46 7.73
CA LYS A 145 -0.36 16.06 6.53
C LYS A 145 1.07 15.59 6.36
N SER A 146 1.39 15.17 5.15
CA SER A 146 2.70 14.62 4.81
C SER A 146 3.10 14.99 3.39
N LYS A 147 4.38 14.84 3.09
CA LYS A 147 4.95 14.98 1.75
C LYS A 147 5.75 13.74 1.38
N PHE A 148 5.81 13.40 0.11
CA PHE A 148 6.71 12.36 -0.38
C PHE A 148 8.16 12.75 -0.10
N ILE A 149 8.97 11.74 0.20
CA ILE A 149 10.42 11.86 0.22
C ILE A 149 11.01 11.05 -0.92
N TYR A 150 12.06 11.55 -1.49
CA TYR A 150 12.75 10.92 -2.60
C TYR A 150 14.24 11.27 -2.55
N SER A 151 15.07 10.25 -2.71
CA SER A 151 16.49 10.37 -3.00
C SER A 151 16.79 9.44 -4.18
N SER A 152 17.64 9.87 -5.09
CA SER A 152 18.07 9.03 -6.21
C SER A 152 19.20 8.06 -5.82
N THR A 153 19.90 8.32 -4.71
CA THR A 153 21.17 7.66 -4.37
C THR A 153 21.22 6.99 -3.01
N SER A 154 20.38 7.42 -2.04
CA SER A 154 20.48 6.94 -0.66
C SER A 154 19.14 6.53 -0.07
N PHE A 155 19.16 5.56 0.83
CA PHE A 155 18.01 5.25 1.69
C PHE A 155 17.69 6.42 2.61
N THR A 156 16.43 6.75 2.76
CA THR A 156 15.98 7.89 3.55
C THR A 156 14.92 7.50 4.55
N GLU A 157 15.08 7.83 5.83
CA GLU A 157 14.05 7.56 6.84
C GLU A 157 12.77 8.33 6.53
N CYS A 158 11.65 7.62 6.59
CA CYS A 158 10.31 8.17 6.44
C CYS A 158 9.43 7.86 7.64
N ASP A 159 8.28 8.53 7.74
CA ASP A 159 7.37 8.33 8.85
C ASP A 159 6.29 7.31 8.51
N MET A 160 5.88 7.25 7.25
CA MET A 160 4.92 6.30 6.73
C MET A 160 5.15 6.09 5.23
N GLY A 161 4.52 5.07 4.64
CA GLY A 161 4.65 4.80 3.21
C GLY A 161 3.53 3.97 2.64
N ASN A 162 3.42 4.02 1.32
CA ASN A 162 2.48 3.21 0.56
C ASN A 162 3.00 1.78 0.37
N ALA A 163 2.10 0.82 0.38
CA ALA A 163 2.42 -0.59 0.16
C ALA A 163 2.31 -1.01 -1.32
N ASN A 164 2.52 -0.08 -2.25
CA ASN A 164 2.67 -0.45 -3.66
C ASN A 164 3.89 -1.36 -3.86
N ILE A 165 4.98 -1.08 -3.12
CA ILE A 165 6.17 -1.91 -2.98
C ILE A 165 6.64 -1.72 -1.54
N MET A 166 6.42 -2.71 -0.66
CA MET A 166 6.80 -2.61 0.75
C MET A 166 7.40 -3.93 1.22
N LEU A 167 8.69 -3.93 1.52
CA LEU A 167 9.42 -5.10 2.04
C LEU A 167 9.44 -5.07 3.57
N ILE A 168 9.03 -6.16 4.19
CA ILE A 168 8.82 -6.27 5.64
C ILE A 168 9.55 -7.52 6.14
N PRO A 169 10.54 -7.40 7.04
CA PRO A 169 11.19 -8.56 7.66
C PRO A 169 10.22 -9.38 8.53
N GLN A 170 10.48 -10.67 8.65
CA GLN A 170 9.71 -11.56 9.53
C GLN A 170 9.67 -11.07 10.98
N TYR A 171 10.76 -10.53 11.49
CA TYR A 171 10.83 -9.98 12.84
C TYR A 171 9.78 -8.88 13.08
N VAL A 172 9.61 -7.97 12.12
CA VAL A 172 8.58 -6.93 12.19
C VAL A 172 7.18 -7.55 12.31
N VAL A 173 6.90 -8.57 11.51
CA VAL A 173 5.60 -9.26 11.54
C VAL A 173 5.37 -9.98 12.88
N LYS A 174 6.41 -10.58 13.44
CA LYS A 174 6.33 -11.18 14.79
C LYS A 174 6.08 -10.14 15.87
N THR A 175 6.62 -8.93 15.71
CA THR A 175 6.51 -7.85 16.72
C THR A 175 5.16 -7.15 16.67
N ILE A 176 4.68 -6.78 15.48
CA ILE A 176 3.46 -5.95 15.35
C ILE A 176 2.29 -6.64 14.61
N GLY A 177 2.47 -7.89 14.18
CA GLY A 177 1.48 -8.63 13.40
C GLY A 177 1.40 -8.16 11.94
N ILE A 178 0.28 -8.47 11.29
CA ILE A 178 -0.03 -8.05 9.92
C ILE A 178 -0.92 -6.80 9.90
N LEU A 179 -1.37 -6.36 8.72
CA LEU A 179 -2.30 -5.23 8.56
C LEU A 179 -3.53 -5.37 9.47
N SER A 180 -3.91 -4.28 10.12
CA SER A 180 -5.08 -4.22 11.02
C SER A 180 -6.37 -4.57 10.28
N ASN A 181 -7.27 -5.32 10.93
CA ASN A 181 -8.60 -5.63 10.41
C ASN A 181 -9.59 -4.45 10.48
N LYS A 182 -9.19 -3.34 11.10
CA LYS A 182 -9.97 -2.11 11.19
C LYS A 182 -10.09 -1.36 9.86
N PHE A 183 -9.23 -1.68 8.89
CA PHE A 183 -9.16 -0.99 7.60
C PHE A 183 -9.49 -1.95 6.46
N THR A 184 -10.34 -1.51 5.54
CA THR A 184 -10.78 -2.32 4.40
C THR A 184 -10.04 -1.98 3.12
N HIS A 185 -9.65 -0.72 2.91
CA HIS A 185 -9.03 -0.28 1.66
C HIS A 185 -7.80 0.59 1.90
N GLY A 186 -7.91 1.90 1.76
CA GLY A 186 -6.80 2.83 2.00
C GLY A 186 -6.42 2.94 3.47
N ILE A 187 -5.35 3.64 3.78
CA ILE A 187 -4.86 3.98 5.13
C ILE A 187 -4.22 2.78 5.87
N ALA A 188 -4.54 1.54 5.53
CA ALA A 188 -4.02 0.37 6.22
C ALA A 188 -2.48 0.27 6.17
N ASP A 189 -1.87 0.69 5.07
CA ASP A 189 -0.41 0.79 4.90
C ASP A 189 0.20 1.89 5.77
N TYR A 190 -0.45 3.05 5.85
CA TYR A 190 -0.02 4.13 6.75
C TYR A 190 -0.18 3.76 8.22
N ASP A 191 -1.30 3.11 8.60
CA ASP A 191 -1.48 2.59 9.95
C ASP A 191 -0.37 1.60 10.31
N TYR A 192 -0.04 0.69 9.40
CA TYR A 192 0.98 -0.33 9.61
C TYR A 192 2.37 0.28 9.84
N THR A 193 2.78 1.21 8.98
CA THR A 193 4.08 1.86 9.09
C THR A 193 4.18 2.77 10.33
N LEU A 194 3.12 3.51 10.68
CA LEU A 194 3.08 4.30 11.92
C LEU A 194 3.08 3.43 13.18
N LYS A 195 2.40 2.26 13.14
CA LYS A 195 2.45 1.26 14.22
C LYS A 195 3.85 0.68 14.39
N ALA A 196 4.54 0.38 13.28
CA ALA A 196 5.93 -0.08 13.30
C ALA A 196 6.84 0.94 13.98
N ARG A 197 6.74 2.21 13.61
CA ARG A 197 7.52 3.29 14.25
C ARG A 197 7.25 3.43 15.74
N LYS A 198 6.00 3.30 16.18
CA LYS A 198 5.66 3.30 17.62
C LYS A 198 6.31 2.13 18.37
N ALA A 199 6.60 1.02 17.68
CA ALA A 199 7.32 -0.13 18.21
C ALA A 199 8.86 -0.03 18.07
N GLY A 200 9.40 1.14 17.69
CA GLY A 200 10.82 1.37 17.52
C GLY A 200 11.40 0.85 16.19
N ILE A 201 10.56 0.36 15.27
CA ILE A 201 10.97 -0.16 13.97
C ILE A 201 11.14 1.01 13.00
N LYS A 202 12.26 1.08 12.32
CA LYS A 202 12.50 2.11 11.30
C LYS A 202 11.70 1.83 10.04
N VAL A 203 11.25 2.92 9.39
CA VAL A 203 10.66 2.87 8.05
C VAL A 203 11.55 3.72 7.14
N ILE A 204 12.02 3.14 6.05
CA ILE A 204 12.91 3.80 5.10
C ILE A 204 12.35 3.73 3.68
N SER A 205 12.71 4.68 2.86
CA SER A 205 12.44 4.72 1.43
C SER A 205 13.70 4.35 0.67
N ALA A 206 13.61 3.39 -0.25
CA ALA A 206 14.72 2.99 -1.11
C ALA A 206 15.05 4.10 -2.13
N PRO A 207 16.32 4.21 -2.55
CA PRO A 207 16.75 5.20 -3.54
C PRO A 207 16.15 4.95 -4.92
N GLY A 208 15.84 6.01 -5.63
CA GLY A 208 15.31 5.99 -6.98
C GLY A 208 13.89 5.43 -7.08
N PHE A 209 13.42 5.19 -8.29
CA PHE A 209 12.17 4.51 -8.55
C PHE A 209 12.42 3.02 -8.77
N LEU A 210 11.62 2.19 -8.13
CA LEU A 210 11.68 0.72 -8.22
C LEU A 210 10.61 0.14 -9.13
N GLY A 211 9.72 0.97 -9.65
CA GLY A 211 8.68 0.56 -10.57
C GLY A 211 7.83 1.71 -11.06
N ILE A 212 6.97 1.39 -12.02
CA ILE A 212 5.99 2.31 -12.59
C ILE A 212 4.61 1.92 -12.07
N CYS A 213 3.88 2.90 -11.56
CA CYS A 213 2.48 2.76 -11.18
C CYS A 213 1.76 4.08 -11.47
N LYS A 214 0.72 4.04 -12.31
CA LYS A 214 -0.09 5.22 -12.59
C LYS A 214 -0.92 5.58 -11.35
N HIS A 215 -1.08 6.86 -11.10
CA HIS A 215 -1.98 7.32 -10.06
C HIS A 215 -3.43 7.24 -10.57
N ASP A 216 -4.08 6.11 -10.38
CA ASP A 216 -5.46 5.85 -10.86
C ASP A 216 -6.55 6.52 -10.00
N HIS A 217 -6.16 7.19 -8.92
CA HIS A 217 -7.09 7.93 -8.08
C HIS A 217 -7.29 9.33 -8.66
N GLY A 218 -8.14 9.43 -9.68
CA GLY A 218 -8.62 10.71 -10.17
C GLY A 218 -9.26 11.53 -9.04
N ASN A 219 -9.56 12.79 -9.31
CA ASN A 219 -10.26 13.64 -8.34
C ASN A 219 -11.71 13.13 -8.14
N ASN A 220 -11.85 12.04 -7.35
CA ASN A 220 -13.14 11.42 -7.03
C ASN A 220 -13.98 12.25 -6.06
N TRP A 221 -13.56 13.49 -5.79
CA TRP A 221 -14.30 14.38 -4.93
C TRP A 221 -15.70 14.67 -5.49
N LYS A 222 -16.69 14.51 -4.62
CA LYS A 222 -18.11 14.76 -4.92
C LYS A 222 -18.46 16.21 -4.57
N GLY A 223 -18.26 17.10 -5.53
CA GLY A 223 -18.49 18.54 -5.38
C GLY A 223 -19.97 18.95 -5.26
N SER A 224 -20.23 20.25 -5.32
CA SER A 224 -21.57 20.87 -5.15
C SER A 224 -22.61 20.38 -6.17
N LYS A 225 -22.18 19.96 -7.35
CA LYS A 225 -23.07 19.40 -8.39
C LYS A 225 -23.61 17.99 -8.06
N THR A 226 -23.11 17.34 -7.01
CA THR A 226 -23.51 15.99 -6.60
C THR A 226 -24.58 16.04 -5.51
N LYS A 227 -25.61 15.19 -5.59
CA LYS A 227 -26.68 15.12 -4.57
C LYS A 227 -26.12 14.77 -3.20
N LEU A 228 -26.74 15.29 -2.12
CA LEU A 228 -26.32 15.03 -0.74
C LEU A 228 -26.25 13.52 -0.43
N LYS A 229 -27.22 12.72 -0.90
CA LYS A 229 -27.24 11.26 -0.72
C LYS A 229 -25.97 10.59 -1.28
N GLU A 230 -25.53 10.99 -2.45
CA GLU A 230 -24.31 10.45 -3.08
C GLU A 230 -23.05 10.88 -2.31
N ARG A 231 -23.01 12.11 -1.79
CA ARG A 231 -21.92 12.60 -0.95
C ARG A 231 -21.84 11.84 0.38
N LEU A 232 -22.97 11.53 0.99
CA LEU A 232 -23.04 10.72 2.22
C LEU A 232 -22.60 9.26 1.95
N THR A 233 -22.99 8.69 0.81
CA THR A 233 -22.52 7.38 0.38
C THR A 233 -21.01 7.39 0.18
N PHE A 234 -20.47 8.41 -0.50
CA PHE A 234 -19.03 8.58 -0.71
C PHE A 234 -18.28 8.78 0.61
N LEU A 235 -18.82 9.56 1.54
CA LEU A 235 -18.24 9.75 2.89
C LEU A 235 -18.01 8.41 3.60
N ARG A 236 -18.94 7.47 3.49
CA ARG A 236 -18.90 6.18 4.18
C ARG A 236 -18.19 5.06 3.38
N SER A 237 -18.09 5.21 2.06
CA SER A 237 -17.52 4.19 1.19
C SER A 237 -16.03 3.94 1.48
N PRO A 238 -15.57 2.68 1.53
CA PRO A 238 -14.14 2.34 1.64
C PRO A 238 -13.28 2.94 0.51
N LYS A 239 -13.84 3.04 -0.71
CA LYS A 239 -13.19 3.70 -1.86
C LYS A 239 -13.42 5.22 -1.91
N GLY A 240 -14.18 5.77 -0.96
CA GLY A 240 -14.44 7.20 -0.81
C GLY A 240 -13.57 7.80 0.30
N LEU A 241 -14.23 8.43 1.27
CA LEU A 241 -13.53 9.05 2.41
C LEU A 241 -13.35 8.09 3.60
N ALA A 242 -13.94 6.89 3.55
CA ALA A 242 -13.84 5.84 4.58
C ALA A 242 -14.00 6.40 6.01
N TYR A 243 -15.06 7.19 6.22
CA TYR A 243 -15.26 8.04 7.40
C TYR A 243 -14.87 7.41 8.73
N GLY A 244 -15.43 6.23 9.03
CA GLY A 244 -15.15 5.55 10.31
C GLY A 244 -13.70 5.09 10.44
N GLU A 245 -13.14 4.56 9.35
CA GLU A 245 -11.76 4.10 9.30
C GLU A 245 -10.77 5.27 9.41
N TYR A 246 -11.03 6.35 8.67
CA TYR A 246 -10.20 7.55 8.71
C TYR A 246 -10.20 8.22 10.09
N LEU A 247 -11.35 8.30 10.74
CA LEU A 247 -11.44 8.85 12.09
C LEU A 247 -10.77 7.92 13.13
N SER A 248 -10.91 6.59 12.99
CA SER A 248 -10.19 5.64 13.83
C SER A 248 -8.66 5.76 13.66
N PHE A 249 -8.20 5.89 12.42
CA PHE A 249 -6.78 6.14 12.11
C PHE A 249 -6.30 7.46 12.75
N THR A 250 -7.06 8.53 12.57
CA THR A 250 -6.72 9.86 13.11
C THR A 250 -6.67 9.82 14.64
N TRP A 251 -7.64 9.18 15.28
CA TRP A 251 -7.64 9.00 16.73
C TRP A 251 -6.42 8.25 17.24
N ASN A 252 -6.06 7.16 16.57
CA ASN A 252 -4.96 6.31 17.00
C ASN A 252 -3.57 6.94 16.83
N HIS A 253 -3.40 7.77 15.80
CA HIS A 253 -2.08 8.29 15.44
C HIS A 253 -1.94 9.81 15.63
N PHE A 254 -3.03 10.57 15.52
CA PHE A 254 -3.05 12.03 15.55
C PHE A 254 -4.24 12.57 16.35
N PRO A 255 -4.38 12.21 17.65
CA PRO A 255 -5.58 12.55 18.43
C PRO A 255 -5.84 14.06 18.51
N VAL A 256 -4.79 14.88 18.52
CA VAL A 256 -4.92 16.35 18.52
C VAL A 256 -5.59 16.87 17.25
N SER A 257 -5.36 16.21 16.09
CA SER A 257 -6.00 16.56 14.82
C SER A 257 -7.44 16.07 14.69
N TYR A 258 -7.88 15.13 15.55
CA TYR A 258 -9.17 14.47 15.40
C TYR A 258 -10.36 15.43 15.28
N PRO A 259 -10.54 16.44 16.18
CA PRO A 259 -11.68 17.37 16.05
C PRO A 259 -11.70 18.15 14.74
N ALA A 260 -10.52 18.57 14.28
CA ALA A 260 -10.38 19.30 13.02
C ALA A 260 -10.70 18.42 11.80
N GLU A 261 -10.20 17.18 11.78
CA GLU A 261 -10.47 16.24 10.68
C GLU A 261 -11.94 15.77 10.67
N PHE A 262 -12.54 15.55 11.84
CA PHE A 262 -13.98 15.29 11.97
C PHE A 262 -14.80 16.42 11.37
N THR A 263 -14.57 17.66 11.82
CA THR A 263 -15.29 18.86 11.34
C THR A 263 -15.09 19.04 9.84
N LYS A 264 -13.87 18.87 9.33
CA LYS A 264 -13.53 18.99 7.92
C LYS A 264 -14.27 17.98 7.05
N LEU A 265 -14.41 16.72 7.46
CA LEU A 265 -15.16 15.71 6.72
C LEU A 265 -16.63 16.09 6.58
N TRP A 266 -17.26 16.58 7.66
CA TRP A 266 -18.64 17.01 7.63
C TRP A 266 -18.85 18.32 6.85
N LEU A 267 -18.00 19.33 7.05
CA LEU A 267 -18.05 20.56 6.25
C LEU A 267 -17.89 20.25 4.76
N LYS A 268 -16.96 19.38 4.41
CA LYS A 268 -16.72 18.94 3.04
C LYS A 268 -17.94 18.24 2.44
N THR A 269 -18.68 17.48 3.24
CA THR A 269 -19.87 16.73 2.79
C THR A 269 -21.12 17.61 2.70
N LEU A 270 -21.36 18.46 3.69
CA LEU A 270 -22.57 19.28 3.78
C LEU A 270 -22.46 20.57 2.96
N PHE A 271 -21.29 21.20 2.98
CA PHE A 271 -21.01 22.49 2.33
C PHE A 271 -19.90 22.40 1.28
N PRO A 272 -20.06 21.56 0.22
CA PRO A 272 -19.00 21.32 -0.77
C PRO A 272 -18.58 22.56 -1.54
N VAL A 273 -19.47 23.57 -1.66
CA VAL A 273 -19.18 24.85 -2.31
C VAL A 273 -17.92 25.52 -1.74
N LEU A 274 -17.69 25.41 -0.42
CA LEU A 274 -16.49 25.94 0.21
C LEU A 274 -15.22 25.29 -0.36
N TRP A 275 -15.27 23.98 -0.64
CA TRP A 275 -14.13 23.26 -1.24
C TRP A 275 -13.98 23.51 -2.74
N ASP A 276 -15.08 23.63 -3.46
CA ASP A 276 -15.06 23.89 -4.89
C ASP A 276 -14.48 25.30 -5.18
N THR A 277 -14.65 26.24 -4.24
CA THR A 277 -14.17 27.64 -4.38
C THR A 277 -12.69 27.79 -3.96
N PHE A 278 -12.27 27.13 -2.87
CA PHE A 278 -10.92 27.31 -2.29
C PHE A 278 -9.86 26.33 -2.82
N LYS A 279 -10.22 25.37 -3.64
CA LYS A 279 -9.30 24.37 -4.25
C LYS A 279 -9.11 24.56 -5.75
N ARG A 280 -9.32 25.76 -6.26
CA ARG A 280 -8.91 26.11 -7.62
C ARG A 280 -7.41 26.38 -7.73
#